data_516081c6ee3a0ee1cbc7e06f6125d234
#
_entry.id   516081c6ee3a0ee1cbc7e06f6125d234
#
_cell.length_a   1.000
_cell.length_b   1.000
_cell.length_c   1.000
_cell.angle_alpha   90.00
_cell.angle_beta   90.00
_cell.angle_gamma   90.00
#
_symmetry.space_group_name_H-M   'P 1'
#
loop_
_entity.id
_entity.type
_entity.pdbx_description
1 polymer ?
#
loop_
_entity_poly.entity_id
_entity_poly.type
_entity_poly.pdbx_seq_one_letter_code
_entity_poly.pdbx_strand_id
1 'polypeptide(L)'
;FRIFGTFSYKNTIENFYGIGYSTNKDYPRGEDTSEYRYSGIQVNPWFLFRLGKSNFFAGPQIDLNYDKITKPAAGMIEQPSYIAAGGTEHGYTNFSSGLGFLLTYDTRDVPANAYRGTYLDFRGMMYSKVFGGDDNFYRLEIDYRQYKTVGRRKVVAWTVQTKNVFGDVPLTKYALSGTPFD
;
A
#
# COMPACT_ATOMS: atom_id res chain seq x y z
N PHE A 1 8.87 -21.94 -9.86
CA PHE A 1 8.48 -20.98 -8.83
C PHE A 1 9.27 -19.68 -9.01
N ARG A 2 8.76 -18.59 -8.49
CA ARG A 2 9.39 -17.27 -8.53
C ARG A 2 9.39 -16.71 -7.10
N ILE A 3 10.51 -16.15 -6.69
CA ILE A 3 10.63 -15.44 -5.40
C ILE A 3 10.83 -13.97 -5.73
N PHE A 4 10.06 -13.13 -5.11
CA PHE A 4 10.17 -11.69 -5.19
C PHE A 4 10.12 -11.09 -3.78
N GLY A 5 10.51 -9.86 -3.67
CA GLY A 5 10.38 -9.15 -2.41
C GLY A 5 10.76 -7.70 -2.57
N THR A 6 10.21 -6.89 -1.68
CA THR A 6 10.58 -5.50 -1.51
C THR A 6 11.26 -5.33 -0.17
N PHE A 7 12.40 -4.68 -0.17
CA PHE A 7 12.99 -4.07 1.01
C PHE A 7 13.03 -2.57 0.76
N SER A 8 12.40 -1.80 1.61
CA SER A 8 12.43 -0.34 1.48
C SER A 8 12.73 0.32 2.82
N TYR A 9 13.48 1.39 2.76
CA TYR A 9 13.69 2.34 3.84
C TYR A 9 13.33 3.73 3.35
N LYS A 10 12.46 4.40 4.09
CA LYS A 10 12.07 5.80 3.82
C LYS A 10 12.45 6.68 5.00
N ASN A 11 12.89 7.90 4.72
CA ASN A 11 13.07 8.97 5.70
C ASN A 11 12.81 10.29 4.98
N THR A 12 11.59 10.78 5.12
CA THR A 12 11.08 11.92 4.35
C THR A 12 10.34 12.91 5.25
N ILE A 13 10.18 14.12 4.76
CA ILE A 13 9.23 15.08 5.32
C ILE A 13 7.95 14.95 4.51
N GLU A 14 6.84 14.73 5.18
CA GLU A 14 5.53 14.54 4.60
C GLU A 14 4.52 15.51 5.23
N ASN A 15 3.35 15.63 4.60
CA ASN A 15 2.27 16.49 5.10
C ASN A 15 1.05 15.65 5.45
N PHE A 16 0.50 15.89 6.63
CA PHE A 16 -0.73 15.27 7.11
C PHE A 16 -1.88 16.28 7.12
N TYR A 17 -2.92 15.96 6.39
CA TYR A 17 -4.09 16.83 6.22
C TYR A 17 -5.34 16.31 6.97
N GLY A 18 -5.15 15.32 7.84
CA GLY A 18 -6.24 14.61 8.50
C GLY A 18 -6.86 13.53 7.61
N ILE A 19 -7.90 12.88 8.15
CA ILE A 19 -8.66 11.84 7.45
C ILE A 19 -10.03 12.40 7.09
N GLY A 20 -10.35 12.35 5.79
CA GLY A 20 -11.61 12.84 5.24
C GLY A 20 -11.54 14.27 4.67
N TYR A 21 -12.54 14.59 3.84
CA TYR A 21 -12.55 15.83 3.06
C TYR A 21 -12.66 17.10 3.93
N SER A 22 -13.39 17.06 5.03
CA SER A 22 -13.63 18.23 5.89
C SER A 22 -12.38 18.69 6.64
N THR A 23 -11.52 17.76 7.05
CA THR A 23 -10.32 18.08 7.82
C THR A 23 -9.25 18.81 7.01
N ASN A 24 -9.19 18.61 5.71
CA ASN A 24 -8.23 19.29 4.84
C ASN A 24 -8.44 20.82 4.74
N LYS A 25 -9.65 21.31 5.02
CA LYS A 25 -9.94 22.75 5.00
C LYS A 25 -9.37 23.51 6.18
N ASP A 26 -9.32 22.83 7.34
CA ASP A 26 -8.97 23.44 8.61
C ASP A 26 -7.45 23.42 8.86
N TYR A 27 -6.72 22.56 8.14
CA TYR A 27 -5.29 22.38 8.30
C TYR A 27 -4.55 22.58 6.95
N PRO A 28 -4.22 23.84 6.59
CA PRO A 28 -3.49 24.13 5.37
C PRO A 28 -2.07 23.58 5.43
N ARG A 29 -1.49 23.35 4.25
CA ARG A 29 -0.12 22.88 4.12
C ARG A 29 0.86 23.90 4.71
N GLY A 30 1.80 23.43 5.55
CA GLY A 30 2.86 24.26 6.12
C GLY A 30 3.66 23.52 7.17
N GLU A 31 4.86 24.02 7.41
CA GLU A 31 5.81 23.47 8.39
C GLU A 31 5.22 23.42 9.80
N ASP A 32 4.50 24.45 10.20
CA ASP A 32 3.91 24.55 11.54
C ASP A 32 2.53 23.87 11.65
N THR A 33 1.91 23.50 10.53
CA THR A 33 0.50 23.03 10.52
C THR A 33 0.35 21.57 10.14
N SER A 34 1.09 21.07 9.15
CA SER A 34 0.88 19.74 8.59
C SER A 34 2.15 18.90 8.45
N GLU A 35 3.33 19.49 8.50
CA GLU A 35 4.57 18.76 8.25
C GLU A 35 4.95 17.84 9.42
N TYR A 36 5.45 16.68 9.07
CA TYR A 36 6.04 15.74 10.00
C TYR A 36 7.19 14.99 9.33
N ARG A 37 8.09 14.48 10.13
CA ARG A 37 9.13 13.58 9.64
C ARG A 37 8.64 12.14 9.74
N TYR A 38 8.58 11.47 8.60
CA TYR A 38 8.29 10.05 8.50
C TYR A 38 9.56 9.24 8.28
N SER A 39 9.71 8.15 8.99
CA SER A 39 10.68 7.11 8.71
C SER A 39 10.01 5.74 8.77
N GLY A 40 10.32 4.88 7.80
CA GLY A 40 9.72 3.57 7.72
C GLY A 40 10.68 2.54 7.15
N ILE A 41 10.53 1.31 7.62
CA ILE A 41 11.23 0.13 7.09
C ILE A 41 10.15 -0.87 6.71
N GLN A 42 10.24 -1.38 5.47
CA GLN A 42 9.36 -2.44 5.00
C GLN A 42 10.17 -3.62 4.48
N VAL A 43 9.74 -4.81 4.83
CA VAL A 43 10.22 -6.10 4.32
C VAL A 43 9.02 -6.89 3.85
N ASN A 44 8.91 -7.12 2.55
CA ASN A 44 7.74 -7.75 1.96
C ASN A 44 8.16 -8.80 0.92
N PRO A 45 8.52 -10.03 1.33
CA PRO A 45 8.77 -11.14 0.43
C PRO A 45 7.46 -11.84 0.02
N TRP A 46 7.41 -12.30 -1.24
CA TRP A 46 6.34 -13.17 -1.71
C TRP A 46 6.86 -14.27 -2.62
N PHE A 47 6.15 -15.38 -2.63
CA PHE A 47 6.50 -16.58 -3.34
C PHE A 47 5.38 -16.95 -4.30
N LEU A 48 5.69 -17.10 -5.59
CA LEU A 48 4.71 -17.45 -6.60
C LEU A 48 5.02 -18.80 -7.22
N PHE A 49 4.04 -19.69 -7.15
CA PHE A 49 4.07 -21.01 -7.76
C PHE A 49 3.11 -21.06 -8.93
N ARG A 50 3.57 -21.54 -10.07
CA ARG A 50 2.73 -21.71 -11.24
C ARG A 50 1.74 -22.84 -11.00
N LEU A 51 0.45 -22.61 -11.25
CA LEU A 51 -0.61 -23.61 -11.11
C LEU A 51 -0.67 -24.50 -12.36
N GLY A 52 0.02 -25.62 -12.30
CA GLY A 52 0.12 -26.55 -13.42
C GLY A 52 0.77 -25.93 -14.66
N LYS A 53 0.14 -26.13 -15.83
CA LYS A 53 0.56 -25.52 -17.11
C LYS A 53 -0.19 -24.23 -17.46
N SER A 54 -0.98 -23.71 -16.52
CA SER A 54 -1.80 -22.53 -16.73
C SER A 54 -0.99 -21.22 -16.67
N ASN A 55 -1.65 -20.10 -16.95
CA ASN A 55 -1.08 -18.75 -16.76
C ASN A 55 -1.38 -18.17 -15.37
N PHE A 56 -1.87 -18.99 -14.45
CA PHE A 56 -2.09 -18.62 -13.07
C PHE A 56 -0.86 -18.92 -12.22
N PHE A 57 -0.57 -17.99 -11.34
CA PHE A 57 0.45 -18.12 -10.29
C PHE A 57 -0.20 -17.76 -8.96
N ALA A 58 0.13 -18.50 -7.92
CA ALA A 58 -0.39 -18.24 -6.59
C ALA A 58 0.67 -18.51 -5.53
N GLY A 59 0.53 -17.88 -4.37
CA GLY A 59 1.42 -18.18 -3.26
C GLY A 59 1.33 -17.20 -2.09
N PRO A 60 2.07 -17.51 -1.00
CA PRO A 60 2.07 -16.72 0.21
C PRO A 60 2.89 -15.43 0.07
N GLN A 61 2.52 -14.46 0.89
CA GLN A 61 3.22 -13.19 1.09
C GLN A 61 3.35 -12.91 2.58
N ILE A 62 4.49 -12.34 2.96
CA ILE A 62 4.73 -11.79 4.29
C ILE A 62 4.94 -10.28 4.12
N ASP A 63 4.42 -9.48 5.03
CA ASP A 63 4.62 -8.03 5.03
C ASP A 63 4.90 -7.55 6.45
N LEU A 64 6.11 -7.05 6.66
CA LEU A 64 6.57 -6.49 7.91
C LEU A 64 6.87 -5.02 7.69
N ASN A 65 6.21 -4.16 8.45
CA ASN A 65 6.38 -2.71 8.34
C ASN A 65 6.60 -2.11 9.73
N TYR A 66 7.63 -1.33 9.87
CA TYR A 66 7.84 -0.46 11.01
C TYR A 66 7.77 0.99 10.55
N ASP A 67 6.80 1.72 11.06
CA ASP A 67 6.53 3.11 10.73
C ASP A 67 6.78 4.00 11.95
N LYS A 68 7.43 5.13 11.75
CA LYS A 68 7.69 6.11 12.80
C LYS A 68 7.46 7.52 12.28
N ILE A 69 6.60 8.25 12.96
CA ILE A 69 6.42 9.69 12.78
C ILE A 69 7.16 10.39 13.91
N THR A 70 8.00 11.35 13.55
CA THR A 70 8.71 12.21 14.49
C THR A 70 8.50 13.67 14.12
N LYS A 71 8.63 14.57 15.08
CA LYS A 71 8.48 16.02 14.90
C LYS A 71 7.16 16.37 14.20
N PRO A 72 5.99 15.93 14.74
CA PRO A 72 4.71 16.35 14.21
C PRO A 72 4.56 17.86 14.38
N ALA A 73 4.00 18.54 13.39
CA ALA A 73 3.66 19.95 13.48
C ALA A 73 2.55 20.19 14.52
N ALA A 74 2.49 21.39 15.08
CA ALA A 74 1.50 21.75 16.10
C ALA A 74 0.06 21.49 15.62
N GLY A 75 -0.26 21.90 14.39
CA GLY A 75 -1.58 21.64 13.80
C GLY A 75 -1.90 20.16 13.59
N MET A 76 -0.90 19.32 13.39
CA MET A 76 -1.08 17.86 13.30
C MET A 76 -1.45 17.25 14.64
N ILE A 77 -0.81 17.68 15.73
CA ILE A 77 -1.04 17.16 17.09
C ILE A 77 -2.49 17.39 17.52
N GLU A 78 -3.09 18.49 17.09
CA GLU A 78 -4.48 18.86 17.43
C GLU A 78 -5.53 18.10 16.61
N GLN A 79 -5.14 17.38 15.57
CA GLN A 79 -6.09 16.69 14.70
C GLN A 79 -6.70 15.45 15.38
N PRO A 80 -8.05 15.35 15.42
CA PRO A 80 -8.73 14.22 16.06
C PRO A 80 -8.31 12.86 15.51
N SER A 81 -8.06 12.77 14.22
CA SER A 81 -7.63 11.52 13.57
C SER A 81 -6.22 11.09 13.97
N TYR A 82 -5.33 12.03 14.22
CA TYR A 82 -3.97 11.76 14.71
C TYR A 82 -4.02 11.26 16.17
N ILE A 83 -4.78 11.93 17.01
CA ILE A 83 -4.98 11.56 18.41
C ILE A 83 -5.66 10.19 18.54
N ALA A 84 -6.71 9.95 17.75
CA ALA A 84 -7.43 8.67 17.74
C ALA A 84 -6.56 7.49 17.31
N ALA A 85 -5.55 7.74 16.46
CA ALA A 85 -4.57 6.73 16.06
C ALA A 85 -3.47 6.50 17.11
N GLY A 86 -3.48 7.19 18.25
CA GLY A 86 -2.47 7.10 19.29
C GLY A 86 -1.26 8.02 19.08
N GLY A 87 -1.39 9.01 18.21
CA GLY A 87 -0.36 10.03 18.00
C GLY A 87 -0.24 10.97 19.20
N THR A 88 0.98 11.37 19.52
CA THR A 88 1.31 12.26 20.62
C THR A 88 2.18 13.41 20.14
N GLU A 89 2.47 14.40 21.01
CA GLU A 89 3.45 15.46 20.76
C GLU A 89 4.87 14.93 20.49
N HIS A 90 5.17 13.71 20.95
CA HIS A 90 6.45 13.04 20.71
C HIS A 90 6.49 12.23 19.42
N GLY A 91 5.33 12.09 18.73
CA GLY A 91 5.19 11.36 17.48
C GLY A 91 4.29 10.15 17.59
N TYR A 92 4.45 9.24 16.63
CA TYR A 92 3.67 8.02 16.49
C TYR A 92 4.58 6.89 16.02
N THR A 93 4.39 5.70 16.51
CA THR A 93 5.08 4.50 16.03
C THR A 93 4.07 3.36 15.84
N ASN A 94 4.29 2.55 14.83
CA ASN A 94 3.47 1.37 14.58
C ASN A 94 4.31 0.26 13.94
N PHE A 95 4.09 -0.96 14.39
CA PHE A 95 4.61 -2.16 13.76
C PHE A 95 3.46 -3.00 13.21
N SER A 96 3.43 -3.18 11.90
CA SER A 96 2.44 -4.02 11.23
C SER A 96 3.12 -5.30 10.75
N SER A 97 2.59 -6.44 11.20
CA SER A 97 3.03 -7.78 10.77
C SER A 97 1.86 -8.52 10.14
N GLY A 98 2.02 -8.91 8.87
CA GLY A 98 0.94 -9.51 8.08
C GLY A 98 1.38 -10.73 7.29
N LEU A 99 0.43 -11.65 7.17
CA LEU A 99 0.48 -12.80 6.26
C LEU A 99 -0.60 -12.64 5.19
N GLY A 100 -0.29 -13.06 3.99
CA GLY A 100 -1.20 -12.92 2.87
C GLY A 100 -1.01 -13.95 1.79
N PHE A 101 -1.84 -13.78 0.80
CA PHE A 101 -1.90 -14.63 -0.38
C PHE A 101 -2.03 -13.79 -1.64
N LEU A 102 -1.29 -14.19 -2.68
CA LEU A 102 -1.34 -13.61 -4.01
C LEU A 102 -1.91 -14.62 -5.00
N LEU A 103 -2.71 -14.10 -5.94
CA LEU A 103 -3.14 -14.81 -7.13
C LEU A 103 -2.90 -13.91 -8.35
N THR A 104 -2.03 -14.33 -9.24
CA THR A 104 -1.69 -13.59 -10.46
C THR A 104 -2.08 -14.38 -11.69
N TYR A 105 -2.74 -13.73 -12.66
CA TYR A 105 -3.00 -14.25 -13.99
C TYR A 105 -2.32 -13.36 -15.02
N ASP A 106 -1.40 -13.92 -15.82
CA ASP A 106 -0.59 -13.14 -16.76
C ASP A 106 -0.53 -13.82 -18.13
N THR A 107 -1.16 -13.18 -19.11
CA THR A 107 -1.18 -13.61 -20.52
C THR A 107 -0.54 -12.58 -21.46
N ARG A 108 0.17 -11.58 -20.88
CA ARG A 108 0.84 -10.57 -21.69
C ARG A 108 1.92 -11.21 -22.55
N ASP A 109 1.99 -10.79 -23.80
CA ASP A 109 3.02 -11.24 -24.75
C ASP A 109 4.43 -10.80 -24.31
N VAL A 110 4.57 -9.55 -23.84
CA VAL A 110 5.80 -8.99 -23.29
C VAL A 110 5.48 -8.24 -22.01
N PRO A 111 5.83 -8.75 -20.82
CA PRO A 111 5.45 -8.14 -19.54
C PRO A 111 5.87 -6.67 -19.38
N ALA A 112 7.06 -6.30 -19.88
CA ALA A 112 7.58 -4.93 -19.75
C ALA A 112 6.98 -3.94 -20.75
N ASN A 113 6.50 -4.42 -21.93
CA ASN A 113 5.91 -3.58 -22.97
C ASN A 113 4.89 -4.38 -23.76
N ALA A 114 3.76 -4.61 -23.15
CA ALA A 114 2.72 -5.48 -23.70
C ALA A 114 1.97 -4.84 -24.88
N TYR A 115 1.83 -5.60 -25.95
CA TYR A 115 1.00 -5.26 -27.11
C TYR A 115 -0.41 -5.89 -27.00
N ARG A 116 -0.51 -7.02 -26.31
CA ARG A 116 -1.77 -7.76 -26.11
C ARG A 116 -1.69 -8.62 -24.87
N GLY A 117 -2.86 -8.96 -24.33
CA GLY A 117 -3.01 -9.84 -23.17
C GLY A 117 -3.59 -9.16 -21.97
N THR A 118 -3.73 -9.92 -20.91
CA THR A 118 -4.34 -9.52 -19.64
C THR A 118 -3.39 -9.80 -18.51
N TYR A 119 -3.32 -8.90 -17.58
CA TYR A 119 -2.69 -9.06 -16.28
C TYR A 119 -3.74 -8.81 -15.19
N LEU A 120 -3.87 -9.74 -14.26
CA LEU A 120 -4.69 -9.61 -13.07
C LEU A 120 -3.84 -10.03 -11.88
N ASP A 121 -3.72 -9.17 -10.89
CA ASP A 121 -3.09 -9.46 -9.63
C ASP A 121 -4.08 -9.20 -8.49
N PHE A 122 -4.27 -10.19 -7.65
CA PHE A 122 -5.11 -10.13 -6.48
C PHE A 122 -4.25 -10.41 -5.26
N ARG A 123 -4.29 -9.52 -4.27
CA ARG A 123 -3.55 -9.63 -3.02
C ARG A 123 -4.50 -9.48 -1.84
N GLY A 124 -4.52 -10.48 -0.99
CA GLY A 124 -5.21 -10.42 0.29
C GLY A 124 -4.20 -10.54 1.43
N MET A 125 -4.19 -9.56 2.33
CA MET A 125 -3.30 -9.51 3.50
C MET A 125 -4.11 -9.41 4.78
N MET A 126 -3.74 -10.18 5.80
CA MET A 126 -4.23 -10.09 7.16
C MET A 126 -3.07 -9.69 8.07
N TYR A 127 -3.23 -8.57 8.74
CA TYR A 127 -2.32 -8.08 9.76
C TYR A 127 -2.92 -8.36 11.13
N SER A 128 -2.11 -8.82 12.08
CA SER A 128 -2.65 -9.20 13.37
C SER A 128 -1.62 -9.11 14.51
N LYS A 129 -2.14 -8.78 15.69
CA LYS A 129 -1.40 -8.85 16.96
C LYS A 129 -0.86 -10.27 17.23
N VAL A 130 -1.53 -11.29 16.72
CA VAL A 130 -1.06 -12.69 16.83
C VAL A 130 0.27 -12.91 16.09
N PHE A 131 0.54 -12.13 15.03
CA PHE A 131 1.80 -12.17 14.30
C PHE A 131 2.84 -11.17 14.84
N GLY A 132 2.57 -10.58 16.02
CA GLY A 132 3.43 -9.60 16.65
C GLY A 132 3.24 -8.16 16.21
N GLY A 133 2.21 -7.85 15.43
CA GLY A 133 1.85 -6.48 15.04
C GLY A 133 1.11 -5.74 16.15
N ASP A 134 0.95 -4.42 15.99
CA ASP A 134 0.25 -3.56 16.95
C ASP A 134 -1.27 -3.53 16.71
N ASP A 135 -1.74 -3.83 15.49
CA ASP A 135 -3.14 -3.70 15.08
C ASP A 135 -3.67 -4.93 14.35
N ASN A 136 -5.02 -5.03 14.29
CA ASN A 136 -5.72 -6.06 13.53
C ASN A 136 -6.46 -5.43 12.36
N PHE A 137 -5.99 -5.66 11.14
CA PHE A 137 -6.63 -5.15 9.93
C PHE A 137 -6.39 -6.02 8.72
N TYR A 138 -7.16 -5.79 7.67
CA TYR A 138 -7.07 -6.50 6.41
C TYR A 138 -6.80 -5.51 5.28
N ARG A 139 -6.00 -5.94 4.30
CA ARG A 139 -5.75 -5.20 3.07
C ARG A 139 -6.09 -6.07 1.87
N LEU A 140 -6.90 -5.54 0.96
CA LEU A 140 -7.28 -6.17 -0.28
C LEU A 140 -6.88 -5.27 -1.44
N GLU A 141 -6.11 -5.80 -2.36
CA GLU A 141 -5.65 -5.08 -3.56
C GLU A 141 -5.97 -5.88 -4.81
N ILE A 142 -6.44 -5.18 -5.83
CA ILE A 142 -6.68 -5.73 -7.17
C ILE A 142 -6.01 -4.81 -8.17
N ASP A 143 -5.20 -5.39 -9.06
CA ASP A 143 -4.62 -4.70 -10.20
C ASP A 143 -4.99 -5.48 -11.46
N TYR A 144 -5.88 -4.88 -12.27
CA TYR A 144 -6.30 -5.42 -13.56
C TYR A 144 -5.80 -4.54 -14.67
N ARG A 145 -5.07 -5.13 -15.62
CA ARG A 145 -4.55 -4.45 -16.80
C ARG A 145 -4.87 -5.25 -18.04
N GLN A 146 -5.35 -4.57 -19.07
CA GLN A 146 -5.58 -5.21 -20.35
C GLN A 146 -4.96 -4.41 -21.48
N TYR A 147 -4.40 -5.13 -22.45
CA TYR A 147 -3.72 -4.58 -23.61
C TYR A 147 -4.33 -5.18 -24.88
N LYS A 148 -4.67 -4.32 -25.84
CA LYS A 148 -5.26 -4.73 -27.12
C LYS A 148 -4.62 -3.98 -28.28
N THR A 149 -4.03 -4.72 -29.21
CA THR A 149 -3.56 -4.13 -30.48
C THR A 149 -4.79 -3.77 -31.33
N VAL A 150 -4.91 -2.51 -31.70
CA VAL A 150 -6.05 -1.97 -32.50
C VAL A 150 -5.63 -1.58 -33.90
N GLY A 151 -4.39 -1.75 -34.26
CA GLY A 151 -3.86 -1.45 -35.57
C GLY A 151 -2.35 -1.56 -35.64
N ARG A 152 -1.77 -1.31 -36.83
CA ARG A 152 -0.34 -1.36 -37.01
C ARG A 152 0.35 -0.35 -36.08
N ARG A 153 1.14 -0.82 -35.11
CA ARG A 153 1.84 -0.04 -34.07
C ARG A 153 0.93 0.78 -33.14
N LYS A 154 -0.34 0.37 -32.97
CA LYS A 154 -1.28 1.05 -32.07
C LYS A 154 -1.80 0.05 -31.03
N VAL A 155 -1.66 0.39 -29.74
CA VAL A 155 -2.15 -0.40 -28.62
C VAL A 155 -3.07 0.47 -27.78
N VAL A 156 -4.22 -0.06 -27.42
CA VAL A 156 -5.08 0.50 -26.37
C VAL A 156 -4.80 -0.31 -25.10
N ALA A 157 -4.48 0.39 -24.03
CA ALA A 157 -4.29 -0.20 -22.73
C ALA A 157 -5.19 0.49 -21.70
N TRP A 158 -5.76 -0.29 -20.78
CA TRP A 158 -6.48 0.24 -19.63
C TRP A 158 -6.14 -0.55 -18.37
N THR A 159 -6.28 0.14 -17.25
CA THR A 159 -6.03 -0.44 -15.93
C THR A 159 -7.15 -0.06 -14.97
N VAL A 160 -7.48 -1.01 -14.08
CA VAL A 160 -8.34 -0.79 -12.93
C VAL A 160 -7.59 -1.27 -11.71
N GLN A 161 -7.39 -0.38 -10.75
CA GLN A 161 -6.69 -0.68 -9.52
C GLN A 161 -7.56 -0.32 -8.34
N THR A 162 -7.63 -1.20 -7.35
CA THR A 162 -8.31 -0.93 -6.09
C THR A 162 -7.42 -1.32 -4.92
N LYS A 163 -7.46 -0.51 -3.86
CA LYS A 163 -6.83 -0.80 -2.59
C LYS A 163 -7.85 -0.52 -1.49
N ASN A 164 -8.19 -1.54 -0.73
CA ASN A 164 -9.17 -1.46 0.34
C ASN A 164 -8.51 -1.92 1.64
N VAL A 165 -8.80 -1.23 2.73
CA VAL A 165 -8.34 -1.57 4.07
C VAL A 165 -9.52 -1.60 5.02
N PHE A 166 -9.54 -2.56 5.95
CA PHE A 166 -10.65 -2.81 6.87
C PHE A 166 -10.12 -3.19 8.25
N GLY A 167 -10.82 -2.78 9.31
CA GLY A 167 -10.46 -3.06 10.70
C GLY A 167 -9.75 -1.90 11.36
N ASP A 168 -8.91 -2.19 12.35
CA ASP A 168 -8.15 -1.19 13.10
C ASP A 168 -6.91 -0.76 12.30
N VAL A 169 -7.15 0.05 11.28
CA VAL A 169 -6.11 0.45 10.33
C VAL A 169 -5.21 1.51 10.95
N PRO A 170 -3.88 1.27 11.05
CA PRO A 170 -2.95 2.27 11.54
C PRO A 170 -2.87 3.48 10.62
N LEU A 171 -2.52 4.64 11.19
CA LEU A 171 -2.49 5.94 10.51
C LEU A 171 -1.72 5.91 9.19
N THR A 172 -0.60 5.21 9.16
CA THR A 172 0.32 5.12 8.01
C THR A 172 -0.12 4.13 6.92
N LYS A 173 -1.20 3.36 7.17
CA LYS A 173 -1.66 2.29 6.25
C LYS A 173 -3.00 2.58 5.58
N TYR A 174 -3.58 3.77 5.77
CA TYR A 174 -4.79 4.14 5.04
C TYR A 174 -4.58 4.10 3.53
N ALA A 175 -5.62 3.72 2.81
CA ALA A 175 -5.65 3.77 1.36
C ALA A 175 -5.84 5.23 0.91
N LEU A 176 -4.75 5.91 0.60
CA LEU A 176 -4.77 7.30 0.14
C LEU A 176 -5.04 7.35 -1.36
N SER A 177 -5.93 8.28 -1.76
CA SER A 177 -6.19 8.56 -3.18
C SER A 177 -5.00 9.29 -3.81
N GLY A 178 -4.58 8.84 -5.00
CA GLY A 178 -3.50 9.48 -5.75
C GLY A 178 -2.07 9.05 -5.38
N THR A 179 -1.90 8.12 -4.43
CA THR A 179 -0.61 7.49 -4.24
C THR A 179 -0.39 6.40 -5.28
N PRO A 180 0.81 6.30 -5.88
CA PRO A 180 1.13 5.15 -6.72
C PRO A 180 0.97 3.85 -5.93
N PHE A 181 0.51 2.81 -6.62
CA PHE A 181 0.58 1.46 -6.07
C PHE A 181 2.05 1.02 -6.10
N ASP A 182 2.64 0.85 -4.93
CA ASP A 182 3.98 0.30 -4.76
C ASP A 182 4.02 -1.21 -5.02
#